data_2f5404a3ccdd8adedb2d73ade3a8b4a5
#
_entry.id   2f5404a3ccdd8adedb2d73ade3a8b4a5
#
_cell.length_a   1.000
_cell.length_b   1.000
_cell.length_c   1.000
_cell.angle_alpha   90.00
_cell.angle_beta   90.00
_cell.angle_gamma   90.00
#
_symmetry.space_group_name_H-M   'P 1'
#
loop_
_entity.id
_entity.type
_entity.pdbx_description
1 polymer ?
#
loop_
_entity_poly.entity_id
_entity_poly.type
_entity_poly.pdbx_seq_one_letter_code
_entity_poly.pdbx_strand_id
1 'polypeptide(L)'
;MLDVKVFDVDHGFSIVIDPHNHHAIVLDVGFNSRNGSGAWQYLLKHHYPVVDCLIVPAYVSEHLDGIPEFLEHLAESGITIQRFIANPTLALDQFPELQEISSWARNPLEVAAKHHPECQRISQSITISGVNFDFFWSSPQVCQDVRDLSLVTFLRYEDINMILPSDLKTAGWQTLLRCDEFRERLRQVNIFVASNHGREDGYCPEVFDDCKPDLVIVSNEGDYPLSTTMLERYERHAKGAPSGVCDRNVCDRRVLTTHDNGTITVSKCLDRLRQVTFERYNPLAGAV
;
A
#
# COMPACT_ATOMS: atom_id res chain seq x y z
N MET A 1 -12.96 14.03 6.16
CA MET A 1 -12.09 13.20 7.01
C MET A 1 -11.47 12.09 6.18
N LEU A 2 -10.27 11.63 6.53
CA LEU A 2 -9.64 10.47 5.90
C LEU A 2 -8.78 9.76 6.95
N ASP A 3 -8.86 8.44 7.01
CA ASP A 3 -7.88 7.58 7.68
C ASP A 3 -7.23 6.67 6.65
N VAL A 4 -5.91 6.56 6.69
CA VAL A 4 -5.14 5.56 5.96
C VAL A 4 -4.48 4.65 6.98
N LYS A 5 -4.91 3.39 7.02
CA LYS A 5 -4.44 2.39 7.99
C LYS A 5 -3.52 1.40 7.29
N VAL A 6 -2.28 1.36 7.74
CA VAL A 6 -1.28 0.35 7.35
C VAL A 6 -1.25 -0.70 8.44
N PHE A 7 -1.79 -1.87 8.16
CA PHE A 7 -1.92 -2.95 9.14
C PHE A 7 -0.60 -3.67 9.39
N ASP A 8 -0.46 -4.15 10.62
CA ASP A 8 0.57 -5.11 11.00
C ASP A 8 0.11 -6.50 10.55
N VAL A 9 0.68 -6.99 9.47
CA VAL A 9 0.35 -8.28 8.85
C VAL A 9 1.57 -9.20 8.79
N ASP A 10 1.35 -10.52 8.77
CA ASP A 10 2.46 -11.49 8.72
C ASP A 10 3.12 -11.54 7.35
N HIS A 11 2.31 -11.40 6.28
CA HIS A 11 2.75 -11.47 4.88
C HIS A 11 2.04 -10.44 4.02
N GLY A 12 2.75 -9.88 3.03
CA GLY A 12 2.22 -8.89 2.12
C GLY A 12 1.98 -7.53 2.78
N PHE A 13 1.13 -6.75 2.17
CA PHE A 13 0.62 -5.49 2.68
C PHE A 13 -0.87 -5.61 2.98
N SER A 14 -1.38 -4.75 3.84
CA SER A 14 -2.81 -4.56 4.00
C SER A 14 -3.07 -3.12 4.38
N ILE A 15 -3.76 -2.39 3.52
CA ILE A 15 -4.04 -0.97 3.73
C ILE A 15 -5.53 -0.71 3.49
N VAL A 16 -6.17 -0.07 4.45
CA VAL A 16 -7.53 0.46 4.28
C VAL A 16 -7.46 1.98 4.26
N ILE A 17 -8.06 2.55 3.24
CA ILE A 17 -8.26 3.98 3.08
C ILE A 17 -9.74 4.23 3.36
N ASP A 18 -10.01 4.92 4.46
CA ASP A 18 -11.34 5.17 5.00
C ASP A 18 -11.71 6.65 4.90
N PRO A 19 -12.54 7.04 3.92
CA PRO A 19 -13.04 8.40 3.79
C PRO A 19 -14.15 8.76 4.79
N HIS A 20 -14.49 7.87 5.71
CA HIS A 20 -15.58 8.03 6.69
C HIS A 20 -16.96 8.29 6.07
N ASN A 21 -17.26 7.67 4.94
CA ASN A 21 -18.52 7.77 4.22
C ASN A 21 -19.22 6.40 4.03
N HIS A 22 -18.85 5.38 4.83
CA HIS A 22 -19.27 3.98 4.73
C HIS A 22 -18.81 3.25 3.45
N HIS A 23 -17.88 3.81 2.73
CA HIS A 23 -17.21 3.21 1.59
C HIS A 23 -15.71 3.16 1.85
N ALA A 24 -15.10 2.02 1.69
CA ALA A 24 -13.67 1.84 1.88
C ALA A 24 -12.94 1.63 0.56
N ILE A 25 -11.66 1.96 0.52
CA ILE A 25 -10.74 1.56 -0.54
C ILE A 25 -9.71 0.65 0.12
N VAL A 26 -9.46 -0.50 -0.48
CA VAL A 26 -8.49 -1.48 0.03
C VAL A 26 -7.34 -1.58 -0.95
N LEU A 27 -6.13 -1.48 -0.45
CA LEU A 27 -4.91 -1.72 -1.20
C LEU A 27 -4.20 -2.90 -0.55
N ASP A 28 -4.15 -4.01 -1.29
CA ASP A 28 -3.64 -5.29 -0.81
C ASP A 28 -4.45 -5.89 0.36
N VAL A 29 -4.33 -7.18 0.56
CA VAL A 29 -5.16 -7.95 1.50
C VAL A 29 -4.37 -8.89 2.40
N GLY A 30 -3.13 -8.55 2.69
CA GLY A 30 -2.32 -9.25 3.67
C GLY A 30 -3.06 -9.39 5.01
N PHE A 31 -2.75 -10.42 5.75
CA PHE A 31 -3.45 -10.79 6.97
C PHE A 31 -2.47 -11.27 8.04
N ASN A 32 -2.74 -10.95 9.30
CA ASN A 32 -1.98 -11.46 10.43
C ASN A 32 -2.79 -12.57 11.13
N SER A 33 -2.34 -13.80 10.96
CA SER A 33 -2.98 -14.98 11.54
C SER A 33 -2.93 -15.02 13.07
N ARG A 34 -1.98 -14.32 13.69
CA ARG A 34 -1.77 -14.32 15.15
C ARG A 34 -2.69 -13.36 15.89
N ASN A 35 -2.96 -12.18 15.29
CA ASN A 35 -3.72 -11.13 15.95
C ASN A 35 -5.03 -10.76 15.25
N GLY A 36 -5.33 -11.40 14.11
CA GLY A 36 -6.51 -11.11 13.33
C GLY A 36 -6.50 -9.71 12.69
N SER A 37 -5.32 -9.11 12.46
CA SER A 37 -5.20 -7.80 11.86
C SER A 37 -5.23 -7.90 10.33
N GLY A 38 -6.04 -7.07 9.69
CA GLY A 38 -6.14 -7.01 8.24
C GLY A 38 -7.36 -6.24 7.77
N ALA A 39 -7.47 -6.07 6.45
CA ALA A 39 -8.52 -5.26 5.85
C ALA A 39 -9.93 -5.79 6.12
N TRP A 40 -10.16 -7.11 5.95
CA TRP A 40 -11.51 -7.65 6.07
C TRP A 40 -12.05 -7.58 7.50
N GLN A 41 -11.23 -7.80 8.54
CA GLN A 41 -11.63 -7.65 9.93
C GLN A 41 -12.02 -6.21 10.26
N TYR A 42 -11.26 -5.25 9.71
CA TYR A 42 -11.59 -3.84 9.84
C TYR A 42 -12.95 -3.52 9.20
N LEU A 43 -13.18 -3.97 7.98
CA LEU A 43 -14.44 -3.75 7.26
C LEU A 43 -15.64 -4.35 8.01
N LEU A 44 -15.51 -5.57 8.52
CA LEU A 44 -16.54 -6.23 9.31
C LEU A 44 -16.83 -5.50 10.62
N LYS A 45 -15.79 -5.19 11.38
CA LYS A 45 -15.89 -4.51 12.67
C LYS A 45 -16.58 -3.14 12.54
N HIS A 46 -16.36 -2.45 11.44
CA HIS A 46 -16.92 -1.12 11.20
C HIS A 46 -18.16 -1.14 10.29
N HIS A 47 -18.70 -2.33 9.98
CA HIS A 47 -19.94 -2.52 9.21
C HIS A 47 -19.95 -1.80 7.86
N TYR A 48 -18.85 -1.90 7.10
CA TYR A 48 -18.78 -1.36 5.76
C TYR A 48 -19.65 -2.18 4.80
N PRO A 49 -20.56 -1.57 4.05
CA PRO A 49 -21.36 -2.29 3.05
C PRO A 49 -20.64 -2.45 1.71
N VAL A 50 -19.67 -1.57 1.44
CA VAL A 50 -19.07 -1.45 0.11
C VAL A 50 -17.56 -1.19 0.21
N VAL A 51 -16.81 -1.90 -0.63
CA VAL A 51 -15.42 -1.57 -1.02
C VAL A 51 -15.48 -0.92 -2.40
N ASP A 52 -15.25 0.40 -2.46
CA ASP A 52 -15.29 1.15 -3.73
C ASP A 52 -14.22 0.71 -4.71
N CYS A 53 -13.08 0.30 -4.18
CA CYS A 53 -11.99 -0.21 -4.98
C CYS A 53 -11.11 -1.18 -4.18
N LEU A 54 -10.81 -2.33 -4.78
CA LEU A 54 -9.69 -3.18 -4.39
C LEU A 54 -8.53 -2.93 -5.35
N ILE A 55 -7.40 -2.48 -4.82
CA ILE A 55 -6.17 -2.24 -5.56
C ILE A 55 -5.23 -3.43 -5.27
N VAL A 56 -4.80 -4.12 -6.32
CA VAL A 56 -3.86 -5.24 -6.26
C VAL A 56 -2.52 -4.75 -6.80
N PRO A 57 -1.57 -4.39 -5.91
CA PRO A 57 -0.39 -3.65 -6.33
C PRO A 57 0.77 -4.54 -6.78
N ALA A 58 0.85 -5.80 -6.31
CA ALA A 58 1.91 -6.75 -6.66
C ALA A 58 1.35 -8.13 -7.03
N TYR A 59 2.16 -8.93 -7.73
CA TYR A 59 1.71 -10.17 -8.36
C TYR A 59 2.55 -11.37 -7.93
N VAL A 60 2.95 -11.38 -6.69
CA VAL A 60 3.62 -12.50 -6.04
C VAL A 60 2.70 -13.15 -5.01
N SER A 61 2.96 -14.40 -4.65
CA SER A 61 2.10 -15.21 -3.78
C SER A 61 1.76 -14.50 -2.47
N GLU A 62 2.73 -13.87 -1.84
CA GLU A 62 2.57 -13.14 -0.57
C GLU A 62 1.50 -12.02 -0.61
N HIS A 63 1.13 -11.52 -1.80
CA HIS A 63 0.07 -10.53 -2.01
C HIS A 63 -1.22 -11.13 -2.56
N LEU A 64 -1.11 -12.24 -3.28
CA LEU A 64 -2.25 -12.84 -3.99
C LEU A 64 -2.95 -13.93 -3.20
N ASP A 65 -2.23 -14.66 -2.35
CA ASP A 65 -2.78 -15.82 -1.62
C ASP A 65 -3.88 -15.44 -0.61
N GLY A 66 -3.87 -14.21 -0.11
CA GLY A 66 -4.92 -13.69 0.77
C GLY A 66 -6.22 -13.26 0.08
N ILE A 67 -6.20 -13.08 -1.26
CA ILE A 67 -7.37 -12.56 -2.00
C ILE A 67 -8.58 -13.51 -1.95
N PRO A 68 -8.47 -14.87 -2.04
CA PRO A 68 -9.65 -15.72 -1.96
C PRO A 68 -10.39 -15.61 -0.65
N GLU A 69 -9.64 -15.76 0.42
CA GLU A 69 -10.20 -15.70 1.76
C GLU A 69 -10.85 -14.34 2.00
N PHE A 70 -10.20 -13.26 1.57
CA PHE A 70 -10.75 -11.91 1.62
C PHE A 70 -12.09 -11.81 0.86
N LEU A 71 -12.16 -12.30 -0.38
CA LEU A 71 -13.37 -12.26 -1.20
C LEU A 71 -14.49 -13.12 -0.60
N GLU A 72 -14.17 -14.29 -0.05
CA GLU A 72 -15.12 -15.19 0.60
C GLU A 72 -15.74 -14.50 1.83
N HIS A 73 -14.93 -13.92 2.71
CA HIS A 73 -15.42 -13.19 3.88
C HIS A 73 -16.28 -11.99 3.51
N LEU A 74 -15.93 -11.24 2.46
CA LEU A 74 -16.77 -10.15 2.01
C LEU A 74 -18.12 -10.67 1.47
N ALA A 75 -18.11 -11.74 0.67
CA ALA A 75 -19.33 -12.31 0.12
C ALA A 75 -20.26 -12.85 1.22
N GLU A 76 -19.74 -13.57 2.21
CA GLU A 76 -20.51 -14.06 3.36
C GLU A 76 -21.12 -12.92 4.18
N SER A 77 -20.46 -11.77 4.22
CA SER A 77 -20.90 -10.61 4.98
C SER A 77 -21.77 -9.64 4.15
N GLY A 78 -22.00 -9.95 2.88
CA GLY A 78 -22.79 -9.10 1.98
C GLY A 78 -22.07 -7.80 1.58
N ILE A 79 -20.75 -7.72 1.76
CA ILE A 79 -19.94 -6.58 1.35
C ILE A 79 -19.61 -6.72 -0.13
N THR A 80 -19.87 -5.67 -0.92
CA THR A 80 -19.63 -5.68 -2.37
C THR A 80 -18.38 -4.90 -2.74
N ILE A 81 -17.67 -5.37 -3.78
CA ILE A 81 -16.56 -4.64 -4.39
C ILE A 81 -17.02 -4.03 -5.70
N GLN A 82 -16.85 -2.72 -5.87
CA GLN A 82 -17.30 -2.02 -7.08
C GLN A 82 -16.24 -2.00 -8.19
N ARG A 83 -14.94 -2.02 -7.83
CA ARG A 83 -13.86 -1.87 -8.79
C ARG A 83 -12.62 -2.63 -8.37
N PHE A 84 -11.91 -3.16 -9.37
CA PHE A 84 -10.55 -3.68 -9.23
C PHE A 84 -9.58 -2.80 -10.02
N ILE A 85 -8.42 -2.53 -9.44
CA ILE A 85 -7.30 -1.84 -10.10
C ILE A 85 -6.04 -2.67 -9.90
N ALA A 86 -5.34 -2.89 -11.00
CA ALA A 86 -4.10 -3.66 -11.06
C ALA A 86 -3.23 -3.13 -12.20
N ASN A 87 -1.98 -3.58 -12.34
CA ASN A 87 -1.16 -3.22 -13.51
C ASN A 87 -1.81 -3.75 -14.80
N PRO A 88 -2.26 -2.87 -15.70
CA PRO A 88 -3.04 -3.28 -16.88
C PRO A 88 -2.20 -3.94 -17.99
N THR A 89 -0.87 -3.93 -17.84
CA THR A 89 0.04 -4.49 -18.86
C THR A 89 0.44 -5.93 -18.60
N LEU A 90 -0.01 -6.51 -17.48
CA LEU A 90 0.32 -7.88 -17.13
C LEU A 90 -0.53 -8.89 -17.90
N ALA A 91 0.16 -9.69 -18.70
CA ALA A 91 -0.38 -10.94 -19.21
C ALA A 91 0.12 -12.06 -18.29
N LEU A 92 -0.80 -12.72 -17.59
CA LEU A 92 -0.48 -13.73 -16.56
C LEU A 92 0.31 -14.94 -17.09
N ASP A 93 0.26 -15.19 -18.39
CA ASP A 93 0.96 -16.27 -19.07
C ASP A 93 2.46 -15.98 -19.31
N GLN A 94 2.89 -14.74 -19.10
CA GLN A 94 4.30 -14.35 -19.31
C GLN A 94 5.20 -14.64 -18.11
N PHE A 95 4.63 -14.93 -16.94
CA PHE A 95 5.37 -15.17 -15.70
C PHE A 95 5.10 -16.56 -15.16
N PRO A 96 6.10 -17.46 -15.13
CA PRO A 96 5.95 -18.80 -14.56
C PRO A 96 5.44 -18.79 -13.13
N GLU A 97 5.89 -17.83 -12.32
CA GLU A 97 5.49 -17.66 -10.92
C GLU A 97 3.98 -17.41 -10.79
N LEU A 98 3.37 -16.76 -11.77
CA LEU A 98 1.94 -16.49 -11.79
C LEU A 98 1.10 -17.68 -12.31
N GLN A 99 1.74 -18.70 -12.91
CA GLN A 99 1.05 -19.90 -13.36
C GLN A 99 0.63 -20.81 -12.20
N GLU A 100 1.34 -20.75 -11.09
CA GLU A 100 1.03 -21.50 -9.87
C GLU A 100 -0.10 -20.87 -9.06
N ILE A 101 -0.45 -19.60 -9.37
CA ILE A 101 -1.56 -18.93 -8.71
C ILE A 101 -2.86 -19.63 -9.08
N SER A 102 -3.62 -19.98 -8.06
CA SER A 102 -4.90 -20.70 -8.20
C SER A 102 -5.83 -19.99 -9.20
N SER A 103 -6.61 -20.77 -9.94
CA SER A 103 -7.44 -20.30 -11.06
C SER A 103 -8.41 -19.16 -10.72
N TRP A 104 -8.74 -18.98 -9.46
CA TRP A 104 -9.65 -17.94 -8.96
C TRP A 104 -8.93 -16.57 -8.83
N ALA A 105 -7.63 -16.51 -8.47
CA ALA A 105 -6.85 -15.26 -8.45
C ALA A 105 -6.57 -14.74 -9.87
N ARG A 106 -6.57 -15.63 -10.85
CA ARG A 106 -6.50 -15.24 -12.27
C ARG A 106 -7.72 -14.45 -12.71
N ASN A 107 -8.91 -14.80 -12.25
CA ASN A 107 -10.15 -14.16 -12.67
C ASN A 107 -10.23 -12.65 -12.42
N PRO A 108 -9.96 -12.13 -11.20
CA PRO A 108 -9.93 -10.69 -10.95
C PRO A 108 -8.86 -9.97 -11.76
N LEU A 109 -7.67 -10.57 -11.89
CA LEU A 109 -6.55 -10.00 -12.65
C LEU A 109 -6.83 -10.01 -14.16
N GLU A 110 -7.41 -11.09 -14.69
CA GLU A 110 -7.85 -11.16 -16.09
C GLU A 110 -8.99 -10.18 -16.39
N VAL A 111 -9.90 -9.95 -15.44
CA VAL A 111 -10.97 -8.95 -15.58
C VAL A 111 -10.37 -7.56 -15.60
N ALA A 112 -9.43 -7.24 -14.72
CA ALA A 112 -8.73 -5.96 -14.71
C ALA A 112 -7.94 -5.74 -16.02
N ALA A 113 -7.24 -6.75 -16.53
CA ALA A 113 -6.50 -6.70 -17.78
C ALA A 113 -7.40 -6.58 -19.02
N LYS A 114 -8.55 -7.24 -19.03
CA LYS A 114 -9.52 -7.18 -20.15
C LYS A 114 -10.16 -5.81 -20.33
N HIS A 115 -10.26 -5.01 -19.27
CA HIS A 115 -10.88 -3.68 -19.35
C HIS A 115 -9.96 -2.59 -19.89
N HIS A 116 -8.66 -2.86 -20.11
CA HIS A 116 -7.70 -1.87 -20.57
C HIS A 116 -6.71 -2.39 -21.62
N PRO A 117 -7.18 -2.98 -22.76
CA PRO A 117 -6.30 -3.61 -23.75
C PRO A 117 -5.39 -2.63 -24.52
N GLU A 118 -5.61 -1.31 -24.38
CA GLU A 118 -4.87 -0.28 -25.16
C GLU A 118 -3.96 0.60 -24.27
N CYS A 119 -3.55 0.14 -23.10
CA CYS A 119 -2.77 0.98 -22.20
C CYS A 119 -1.32 1.15 -22.68
N GLN A 120 -1.08 2.05 -23.63
CA GLN A 120 0.26 2.56 -23.99
C GLN A 120 0.80 3.56 -22.95
N ARG A 121 -0.01 3.96 -21.97
CA ARG A 121 0.37 4.89 -20.91
C ARG A 121 0.97 4.12 -19.74
N ILE A 122 1.96 4.73 -19.10
CA ILE A 122 2.58 4.23 -17.85
C ILE A 122 1.95 4.84 -16.61
N SER A 123 0.88 5.61 -16.75
CA SER A 123 0.21 6.30 -15.66
C SER A 123 -1.30 6.43 -15.88
N GLN A 124 -2.04 6.48 -14.79
CA GLN A 124 -3.47 6.75 -14.76
C GLN A 124 -3.84 7.54 -13.50
N SER A 125 -4.71 8.55 -13.65
CA SER A 125 -5.25 9.31 -12.52
C SER A 125 -6.74 9.08 -12.37
N ILE A 126 -7.20 8.92 -11.13
CA ILE A 126 -8.63 8.72 -10.80
C ILE A 126 -8.94 9.29 -9.42
N THR A 127 -10.19 9.72 -9.23
CA THR A 127 -10.72 10.07 -7.91
C THR A 127 -11.74 9.02 -7.47
N ILE A 128 -11.54 8.46 -6.27
CA ILE A 128 -12.44 7.48 -5.66
C ILE A 128 -12.80 7.98 -4.27
N SER A 129 -14.09 8.12 -3.98
CA SER A 129 -14.59 8.61 -2.67
C SER A 129 -13.94 9.90 -2.17
N GLY A 130 -13.62 10.82 -3.10
CA GLY A 130 -12.99 12.10 -2.80
C GLY A 130 -11.47 12.04 -2.59
N VAL A 131 -10.85 10.87 -2.69
CA VAL A 131 -9.41 10.66 -2.64
C VAL A 131 -8.86 10.59 -4.04
N ASN A 132 -7.79 11.31 -4.33
CA ASN A 132 -7.14 11.31 -5.64
C ASN A 132 -6.03 10.28 -5.66
N PHE A 133 -6.01 9.47 -6.71
CA PHE A 133 -5.00 8.47 -6.96
C PHE A 133 -4.32 8.75 -8.29
N ASP A 134 -2.99 8.62 -8.31
CA ASP A 134 -2.20 8.53 -9.53
C ASP A 134 -1.45 7.18 -9.48
N PHE A 135 -1.64 6.37 -10.51
CA PHE A 135 -0.99 5.07 -10.64
C PHE A 135 0.10 5.12 -11.69
N PHE A 136 1.23 4.48 -11.37
CA PHE A 136 2.34 4.30 -12.30
C PHE A 136 2.78 2.84 -12.29
N TRP A 137 3.20 2.33 -13.44
CA TRP A 137 3.63 0.95 -13.61
C TRP A 137 4.65 0.79 -14.74
N SER A 138 5.42 -0.28 -14.66
CA SER A 138 6.26 -0.76 -15.75
C SER A 138 5.56 -1.89 -16.51
N SER A 139 6.01 -2.16 -17.71
CA SER A 139 5.49 -3.26 -18.53
C SER A 139 6.50 -4.41 -18.62
N PRO A 140 6.05 -5.65 -18.90
CA PRO A 140 6.92 -6.81 -19.10
C PRO A 140 7.95 -6.65 -20.22
N GLN A 141 7.71 -5.74 -21.17
CA GLN A 141 8.66 -5.42 -22.24
C GLN A 141 9.89 -4.65 -21.72
N VAL A 142 9.78 -4.03 -20.54
CA VAL A 142 10.83 -3.18 -19.95
C VAL A 142 11.45 -3.84 -18.72
N CYS A 143 10.64 -4.48 -17.90
CA CYS A 143 11.06 -5.15 -16.67
C CYS A 143 10.73 -6.64 -16.74
N GLN A 144 11.67 -7.49 -16.31
CA GLN A 144 11.51 -8.95 -16.34
C GLN A 144 11.13 -9.52 -14.96
N ASP A 145 11.56 -8.91 -13.87
CA ASP A 145 11.16 -9.32 -12.52
C ASP A 145 9.72 -8.88 -12.26
N VAL A 146 8.90 -9.80 -11.81
CA VAL A 146 7.47 -9.55 -11.52
C VAL A 146 7.27 -8.46 -10.47
N ARG A 147 8.18 -8.33 -9.52
CA ARG A 147 8.14 -7.27 -8.51
C ARG A 147 8.37 -5.88 -9.11
N ASP A 148 9.20 -5.77 -10.16
CA ASP A 148 9.41 -4.52 -10.90
C ASP A 148 8.18 -4.08 -11.72
N LEU A 149 7.15 -4.92 -11.79
CA LEU A 149 5.86 -4.62 -12.39
C LEU A 149 4.82 -4.16 -11.35
N SER A 150 5.23 -3.96 -10.11
CA SER A 150 4.35 -3.43 -9.06
C SER A 150 3.67 -2.14 -9.50
N LEU A 151 2.39 -2.03 -9.16
CA LEU A 151 1.59 -0.82 -9.38
C LEU A 151 1.90 0.19 -8.29
N VAL A 152 2.68 1.21 -8.61
CA VAL A 152 2.97 2.31 -7.68
C VAL A 152 1.76 3.21 -7.57
N THR A 153 1.25 3.37 -6.36
CA THR A 153 0.07 4.20 -6.07
C THR A 153 0.49 5.46 -5.31
N PHE A 154 0.17 6.63 -5.87
CA PHE A 154 0.18 7.88 -5.13
C PHE A 154 -1.23 8.17 -4.66
N LEU A 155 -1.38 8.44 -3.36
CA LEU A 155 -2.61 8.87 -2.72
C LEU A 155 -2.47 10.34 -2.33
N ARG A 156 -3.45 11.16 -2.73
CA ARG A 156 -3.48 12.59 -2.38
C ARG A 156 -4.85 12.97 -1.82
N TYR A 157 -4.81 13.51 -0.61
CA TYR A 157 -5.99 14.05 0.05
C TYR A 157 -5.59 15.22 0.96
N GLU A 158 -6.00 16.43 0.60
CA GLU A 158 -5.60 17.67 1.29
C GLU A 158 -4.05 17.76 1.46
N ASP A 159 -3.54 17.70 2.71
CA ASP A 159 -2.11 17.73 3.05
C ASP A 159 -1.49 16.32 3.23
N ILE A 160 -2.22 15.25 2.95
CA ILE A 160 -1.70 13.89 2.85
C ILE A 160 -1.31 13.61 1.41
N ASN A 161 -0.01 13.40 1.18
CA ASN A 161 0.55 12.96 -0.08
C ASN A 161 1.41 11.73 0.17
N MET A 162 0.84 10.55 -0.06
CA MET A 162 1.47 9.27 0.25
C MET A 162 1.85 8.53 -1.02
N ILE A 163 3.00 7.87 -1.01
CA ILE A 163 3.38 6.89 -2.03
C ILE A 163 3.35 5.48 -1.44
N LEU A 164 2.77 4.55 -2.19
CA LEU A 164 2.58 3.14 -1.87
C LEU A 164 3.16 2.31 -3.04
N PRO A 165 4.45 1.98 -3.00
CA PRO A 165 5.16 1.35 -4.13
C PRO A 165 5.05 -0.18 -4.15
N SER A 166 4.42 -0.79 -3.13
CA SER A 166 4.36 -2.25 -2.96
C SER A 166 5.76 -2.89 -2.99
N ASP A 167 5.99 -3.92 -3.79
CA ASP A 167 7.23 -4.69 -3.85
C ASP A 167 8.23 -4.20 -4.89
N LEU A 168 8.03 -2.99 -5.43
CA LEU A 168 8.88 -2.45 -6.48
C LEU A 168 10.36 -2.53 -6.10
N LYS A 169 11.18 -3.17 -6.95
CA LYS A 169 12.62 -3.26 -6.77
C LYS A 169 13.36 -2.11 -7.44
N THR A 170 14.68 -2.07 -7.24
CA THR A 170 15.55 -1.00 -7.75
C THR A 170 15.42 -0.79 -9.25
N ALA A 171 15.30 -1.87 -10.08
CA ALA A 171 15.18 -1.73 -11.52
C ALA A 171 13.85 -1.11 -11.95
N GLY A 172 12.75 -1.46 -11.26
CA GLY A 172 11.45 -0.83 -11.45
C GLY A 172 11.47 0.66 -11.11
N TRP A 173 12.07 1.03 -9.96
CA TRP A 173 12.28 2.41 -9.58
C TRP A 173 13.05 3.19 -10.67
N GLN A 174 14.20 2.67 -11.11
CA GLN A 174 15.02 3.31 -12.15
C GLN A 174 14.27 3.48 -13.47
N THR A 175 13.36 2.56 -13.77
CA THR A 175 12.49 2.67 -14.95
C THR A 175 11.49 3.81 -14.79
N LEU A 176 10.79 3.88 -13.67
CA LEU A 176 9.79 4.94 -13.42
C LEU A 176 10.42 6.32 -13.25
N LEU A 177 11.64 6.41 -12.69
CA LEU A 177 12.37 7.68 -12.57
C LEU A 177 12.75 8.33 -13.92
N ARG A 178 12.62 7.62 -15.04
CA ARG A 178 12.78 8.22 -16.39
C ARG A 178 11.54 9.02 -16.82
N CYS A 179 10.43 8.88 -16.09
CA CYS A 179 9.19 9.60 -16.35
C CYS A 179 9.14 10.89 -15.53
N ASP A 180 9.10 12.03 -16.20
CA ASP A 180 9.06 13.34 -15.55
C ASP A 180 7.81 13.53 -14.68
N GLU A 181 6.66 13.00 -15.12
CA GLU A 181 5.41 13.05 -14.35
C GLU A 181 5.53 12.26 -13.04
N PHE A 182 6.18 11.09 -13.05
CA PHE A 182 6.46 10.31 -11.86
C PHE A 182 7.33 11.08 -10.87
N ARG A 183 8.40 11.69 -11.35
CA ARG A 183 9.31 12.53 -10.53
C ARG A 183 8.58 13.75 -9.95
N GLU A 184 7.68 14.35 -10.72
CA GLU A 184 6.87 15.47 -10.23
C GLU A 184 5.94 15.03 -9.08
N ARG A 185 5.35 13.84 -9.15
CA ARG A 185 4.59 13.28 -8.02
C ARG A 185 5.47 12.99 -6.81
N LEU A 186 6.67 12.45 -7.01
CA LEU A 186 7.62 12.19 -5.91
C LEU A 186 7.95 13.46 -5.12
N ARG A 187 8.10 14.61 -5.77
CA ARG A 187 8.40 15.90 -5.10
C ARG A 187 7.32 16.36 -4.15
N GLN A 188 6.10 15.86 -4.31
CA GLN A 188 4.94 16.21 -3.49
C GLN A 188 4.76 15.29 -2.29
N VAL A 189 5.45 14.14 -2.27
CA VAL A 189 5.29 13.11 -1.23
C VAL A 189 5.78 13.63 0.12
N ASN A 190 4.94 13.46 1.12
CA ASN A 190 5.29 13.73 2.52
C ASN A 190 5.22 12.48 3.42
N ILE A 191 4.61 11.39 2.94
CA ILE A 191 4.64 10.09 3.60
C ILE A 191 5.08 9.04 2.57
N PHE A 192 6.17 8.37 2.86
CA PHE A 192 6.77 7.36 2.00
C PHE A 192 6.61 5.98 2.63
N VAL A 193 5.87 5.08 2.00
CA VAL A 193 5.86 3.67 2.39
C VAL A 193 7.04 2.98 1.72
N ALA A 194 7.85 2.28 2.50
CA ALA A 194 9.04 1.63 1.99
C ALA A 194 8.67 0.46 1.06
N SER A 195 9.33 0.40 -0.09
CA SER A 195 9.14 -0.67 -1.05
C SER A 195 9.69 -2.00 -0.55
N ASN A 196 9.09 -3.09 -0.99
CA ASN A 196 9.52 -4.46 -0.72
C ASN A 196 9.84 -4.67 0.78
N HIS A 197 8.90 -4.24 1.66
CA HIS A 197 9.01 -4.35 3.12
C HIS A 197 10.26 -3.71 3.72
N GLY A 198 10.84 -2.71 3.05
CA GLY A 198 12.08 -2.06 3.46
C GLY A 198 13.34 -2.88 3.20
N ARG A 199 13.27 -3.97 2.43
CA ARG A 199 14.43 -4.79 2.03
C ARG A 199 15.39 -4.01 1.14
N GLU A 200 16.65 -4.45 1.10
CA GLU A 200 17.72 -3.74 0.39
C GLU A 200 17.46 -3.64 -1.12
N ASP A 201 16.89 -4.66 -1.74
CA ASP A 201 16.58 -4.69 -3.18
C ASP A 201 15.38 -3.79 -3.57
N GLY A 202 14.53 -3.39 -2.61
CA GLY A 202 13.50 -2.38 -2.78
C GLY A 202 14.00 -0.94 -2.59
N TYR A 203 15.19 -0.75 -2.04
CA TYR A 203 15.75 0.57 -1.77
C TYR A 203 16.46 1.15 -3.00
N CYS A 204 16.03 2.32 -3.43
CA CYS A 204 16.61 3.07 -4.54
C CYS A 204 16.92 4.51 -4.05
N PRO A 205 18.20 4.85 -3.79
CA PRO A 205 18.56 6.15 -3.24
C PRO A 205 18.21 7.32 -4.16
N GLU A 206 18.20 7.12 -5.48
CA GLU A 206 17.88 8.14 -6.48
C GLU A 206 16.43 8.65 -6.35
N VAL A 207 15.52 7.85 -5.79
CA VAL A 207 14.14 8.28 -5.47
C VAL A 207 14.16 9.48 -4.55
N PHE A 208 15.10 9.50 -3.60
CA PHE A 208 15.21 10.54 -2.60
C PHE A 208 15.91 11.82 -3.07
N ASP A 209 16.36 11.87 -4.33
CA ASP A 209 16.77 13.13 -4.95
C ASP A 209 15.55 14.04 -5.16
N ASP A 210 14.41 13.47 -5.54
CA ASP A 210 13.15 14.17 -5.74
C ASP A 210 12.22 14.09 -4.50
N CYS A 211 12.17 12.96 -3.81
CA CYS A 211 11.31 12.73 -2.65
C CYS A 211 11.98 13.13 -1.34
N LYS A 212 11.36 14.02 -0.58
CA LYS A 212 11.83 14.45 0.75
C LYS A 212 10.69 14.28 1.76
N PRO A 213 10.37 13.04 2.17
CA PRO A 213 9.23 12.77 3.03
C PRO A 213 9.44 13.33 4.44
N ASP A 214 8.33 13.61 5.12
CA ASP A 214 8.35 13.90 6.54
C ASP A 214 8.48 12.60 7.34
N LEU A 215 7.86 11.52 6.84
CA LEU A 215 7.80 10.22 7.50
C LEU A 215 7.99 9.08 6.49
N VAL A 216 8.74 8.06 6.88
CA VAL A 216 8.79 6.76 6.21
C VAL A 216 8.04 5.73 7.04
N ILE A 217 7.16 4.95 6.41
CA ILE A 217 6.46 3.82 7.01
C ILE A 217 7.00 2.55 6.37
N VAL A 218 7.34 1.55 7.18
CA VAL A 218 7.77 0.24 6.74
C VAL A 218 6.76 -0.80 7.23
N SER A 219 6.05 -1.44 6.31
CA SER A 219 5.27 -2.63 6.63
C SER A 219 6.22 -3.83 6.64
N ASN A 220 6.57 -4.30 7.82
CA ASN A 220 7.46 -5.45 7.97
C ASN A 220 6.66 -6.74 7.97
N GLU A 221 7.26 -7.77 7.42
CA GLU A 221 6.75 -9.13 7.60
C GLU A 221 7.12 -9.66 8.98
N GLY A 222 6.12 -10.12 9.73
CA GLY A 222 6.18 -10.95 10.92
C GLY A 222 7.50 -10.93 11.70
N ASP A 223 8.30 -11.96 11.54
CA ASP A 223 9.55 -12.16 12.31
C ASP A 223 10.80 -11.49 11.69
N TYR A 224 10.64 -10.70 10.62
CA TYR A 224 11.75 -10.03 9.94
C TYR A 224 11.78 -8.52 10.23
N PRO A 225 12.42 -8.10 11.33
CA PRO A 225 12.55 -6.68 11.63
C PRO A 225 13.41 -5.98 10.58
N LEU A 226 13.14 -4.68 10.38
CA LEU A 226 13.98 -3.84 9.53
C LEU A 226 15.43 -3.85 10.04
N SER A 227 16.39 -4.12 9.17
CA SER A 227 17.79 -4.09 9.57
C SER A 227 18.21 -2.69 10.00
N THR A 228 19.13 -2.59 10.96
CA THR A 228 19.64 -1.30 11.44
C THR A 228 20.21 -0.45 10.28
N THR A 229 20.87 -1.09 9.33
CA THR A 229 21.41 -0.41 8.14
C THR A 229 20.30 0.22 7.30
N MET A 230 19.18 -0.49 7.09
CA MET A 230 18.07 0.04 6.30
C MET A 230 17.31 1.12 7.07
N LEU A 231 17.14 0.94 8.38
CA LEU A 231 16.57 1.97 9.25
C LEU A 231 17.35 3.29 9.10
N GLU A 232 18.68 3.25 9.29
CA GLU A 232 19.53 4.43 9.14
C GLU A 232 19.48 5.06 7.74
N ARG A 233 19.37 4.22 6.68
CA ARG A 233 19.23 4.72 5.30
C ARG A 233 17.95 5.54 5.14
N TYR A 234 16.81 5.01 5.59
CA TYR A 234 15.53 5.73 5.51
C TYR A 234 15.49 6.97 6.41
N GLU A 235 16.04 6.90 7.62
CA GLU A 235 16.10 8.05 8.54
C GLU A 235 16.86 9.25 7.97
N ARG A 236 17.89 9.03 7.15
CA ARG A 236 18.64 10.11 6.48
C ARG A 236 17.80 10.89 5.47
N HIS A 237 16.79 10.26 4.90
CA HIS A 237 15.93 10.88 3.88
C HIS A 237 14.70 11.56 4.45
N ALA A 238 14.20 11.10 5.60
CA ALA A 238 13.03 11.67 6.24
C ALA A 238 13.37 12.88 7.11
N LYS A 239 12.53 13.92 7.04
CA LYS A 239 12.67 15.15 7.83
C LYS A 239 12.31 14.96 9.30
N GLY A 240 11.43 14.04 9.58
CA GLY A 240 10.73 13.86 10.85
C GLY A 240 9.32 14.45 10.80
N ALA A 241 8.39 13.79 11.45
CA ALA A 241 7.00 14.25 11.51
C ALA A 241 6.93 15.61 12.25
N PRO A 242 6.28 16.66 11.69
CA PRO A 242 6.22 17.97 12.29
C PRO A 242 5.60 17.92 13.69
N SER A 243 6.16 18.66 14.65
CA SER A 243 5.62 18.81 16.00
C SER A 243 4.19 19.37 15.93
N GLY A 244 3.24 18.73 16.59
CA GLY A 244 1.80 19.09 16.56
C GLY A 244 0.95 18.26 15.59
N VAL A 245 1.59 17.46 14.73
CA VAL A 245 0.93 16.55 13.76
C VAL A 245 0.84 15.12 14.31
N CYS A 246 1.49 14.83 15.42
CA CYS A 246 1.64 13.48 15.96
C CYS A 246 1.19 13.38 17.42
N ASP A 247 0.74 12.20 17.81
CA ASP A 247 0.79 11.80 19.21
C ASP A 247 2.24 11.98 19.74
N ARG A 248 2.39 12.33 21.02
CA ARG A 248 3.70 12.56 21.65
C ARG A 248 4.71 11.42 21.44
N ASN A 249 4.22 10.21 21.15
CA ASN A 249 5.02 9.02 20.89
C ASN A 249 5.54 8.92 19.44
N VAL A 250 5.03 9.75 18.53
CA VAL A 250 5.40 9.77 17.09
C VAL A 250 6.21 11.01 16.74
N CYS A 251 6.10 12.08 17.54
CA CYS A 251 6.83 13.32 17.31
C CYS A 251 8.33 13.05 17.24
N ASP A 252 8.99 13.64 16.24
CA ASP A 252 10.41 13.51 15.92
C ASP A 252 10.84 12.16 15.33
N ARG A 253 9.95 11.17 15.22
CA ARG A 253 10.26 9.94 14.51
C ARG A 253 10.29 10.18 13.00
N ARG A 254 11.28 9.59 12.37
CA ARG A 254 11.51 9.64 10.93
C ARG A 254 11.03 8.38 10.22
N VAL A 255 11.11 7.26 10.90
CA VAL A 255 10.71 5.94 10.42
C VAL A 255 9.79 5.29 11.45
N LEU A 256 8.68 4.72 10.99
CA LEU A 256 7.79 3.85 11.75
C LEU A 256 7.73 2.49 11.05
N THR A 257 7.75 1.42 11.84
CA THR A 257 7.60 0.05 11.33
C THR A 257 6.35 -0.59 11.92
N THR A 258 5.63 -1.40 11.16
CA THR A 258 4.48 -2.13 11.71
C THR A 258 4.92 -3.15 12.75
N HIS A 259 6.11 -3.73 12.59
CA HIS A 259 6.71 -4.65 13.57
C HIS A 259 6.84 -4.02 14.98
N ASP A 260 7.35 -2.79 15.07
CA ASP A 260 7.59 -2.15 16.36
C ASP A 260 6.37 -1.39 16.89
N ASN A 261 5.52 -0.91 16.00
CA ASN A 261 4.45 0.02 16.31
C ASN A 261 3.04 -0.59 16.21
N GLY A 262 2.88 -1.75 15.54
CA GLY A 262 1.58 -2.30 15.20
C GLY A 262 0.95 -1.55 14.04
N THR A 263 -0.37 -1.53 13.96
CA THR A 263 -1.10 -0.81 12.90
C THR A 263 -0.85 0.70 12.97
N ILE A 264 -0.37 1.27 11.87
CA ILE A 264 -0.07 2.71 11.75
C ILE A 264 -1.24 3.38 11.02
N THR A 265 -1.79 4.43 11.62
CA THR A 265 -2.88 5.21 11.02
C THR A 265 -2.43 6.63 10.72
N VAL A 266 -2.62 7.06 9.49
CA VAL A 266 -2.47 8.44 9.05
C VAL A 266 -3.86 9.04 8.89
N SER A 267 -4.20 10.03 9.71
CA SER A 267 -5.53 10.64 9.78
C SER A 267 -5.54 12.09 9.33
N LYS A 268 -6.62 12.49 8.66
CA LYS A 268 -6.97 13.89 8.39
C LYS A 268 -8.36 14.22 8.92
N CYS A 269 -8.43 15.04 9.94
CA CYS A 269 -9.68 15.60 10.47
C CYS A 269 -9.98 16.97 9.85
N LEU A 270 -11.26 17.34 9.79
CA LEU A 270 -11.77 18.55 9.09
C LEU A 270 -11.08 19.87 9.45
N ASP A 271 -10.62 20.03 10.68
CA ASP A 271 -10.04 21.30 11.17
C ASP A 271 -8.63 21.12 11.77
N ARG A 272 -7.95 20.02 11.46
CA ARG A 272 -6.63 19.72 12.02
C ARG A 272 -5.63 19.36 10.94
N LEU A 273 -4.36 19.60 11.20
CA LEU A 273 -3.28 19.03 10.42
C LEU A 273 -3.36 17.49 10.46
N ARG A 274 -2.79 16.83 9.46
CA ARG A 274 -2.69 15.37 9.45
C ARG A 274 -2.12 14.87 10.78
N GLN A 275 -2.64 13.76 11.26
CA GLN A 275 -2.15 13.09 12.47
C GLN A 275 -1.63 11.70 12.09
N VAL A 276 -0.59 11.25 12.80
CA VAL A 276 -0.09 9.89 12.72
C VAL A 276 -0.20 9.27 14.09
N THR A 277 -0.88 8.14 14.17
CA THR A 277 -1.06 7.33 15.38
C THR A 277 -0.69 5.88 15.08
N PHE A 278 -0.50 5.09 16.12
CA PHE A 278 -0.29 3.66 15.97
C PHE A 278 -0.94 2.89 17.11
N GLU A 279 -1.40 1.68 16.82
CA GLU A 279 -2.04 0.79 17.77
C GLU A 279 -1.31 -0.56 17.78
N ARG A 280 -0.70 -0.90 18.91
CA ARG A 280 -0.18 -2.25 19.13
C ARG A 280 -1.33 -3.19 19.47
N TYR A 281 -1.29 -4.38 18.91
CA TYR A 281 -2.19 -5.44 19.32
C TYR A 281 -2.02 -5.71 20.81
N ASN A 282 -3.12 -5.62 21.57
CA ASN A 282 -3.16 -5.99 22.96
C ASN A 282 -3.98 -7.29 23.10
N PRO A 283 -3.35 -8.46 23.28
CA PRO A 283 -4.06 -9.73 23.40
C PRO A 283 -5.04 -9.79 24.58
N LEU A 284 -4.92 -8.88 25.53
CA LEU A 284 -5.78 -8.82 26.73
C LEU A 284 -7.03 -7.93 26.53
N ALA A 285 -7.12 -7.16 25.47
CA ALA A 285 -8.26 -6.25 25.23
C ALA A 285 -9.52 -6.94 24.67
N GLY A 286 -9.46 -8.23 24.33
CA GLY A 286 -10.56 -9.01 23.78
C GLY A 286 -11.15 -10.08 24.72
N ALA A 287 -10.72 -10.16 25.96
CA ALA A 287 -11.20 -11.12 26.97
C ALA A 287 -12.13 -10.42 27.98
N VAL A 288 -13.28 -9.93 27.50
CA VAL A 288 -14.40 -9.54 28.39
C VAL A 288 -15.68 -10.16 27.86
#